data_4306124e23d0873d87a56fd4d5c4ad07
#
_entry.id   4306124e23d0873d87a56fd4d5c4ad07
#
_cell.length_a   1.000
_cell.length_b   1.000
_cell.length_c   1.000
_cell.angle_alpha   90.00
_cell.angle_beta   90.00
_cell.angle_gamma   90.00
#
_symmetry.space_group_name_H-M   'P 1'
#
loop_
_entity.id
_entity.type
_entity.pdbx_description
1 polymer ?
#
loop_
_entity_poly.entity_id
_entity_poly.type
_entity_poly.pdbx_seq_one_letter_code
_entity_poly.pdbx_strand_id
1 'polypeptide(L)'
;MKRLALALSIALLLAGCAAETPVVQAPTMYADMAVAGAKLDAAAAATMISQYRQNNGLGMVEVDPELMRLAESQSQAMADKNKLDHDVRAPLAKRLNNAGYDATVSVENVSAGYHTLAEAFSGWRDSPPHRANMLKTGVTKIGIAASYAPNTKYKVFWTMILAAPDGKKAS
;
A
#
# COMPACT_ATOMS: atom_id res chain seq x y z
N MET A 1 -75.03 -2.66 -45.92
CA MET A 1 -73.79 -1.92 -45.98
C MET A 1 -73.26 -1.81 -44.52
N LYS A 2 -72.34 -2.72 -44.09
CA LYS A 2 -71.77 -2.79 -42.77
C LYS A 2 -70.41 -2.12 -42.81
N ARG A 3 -70.21 -1.05 -42.05
CA ARG A 3 -68.92 -0.37 -41.90
C ARG A 3 -68.14 -1.03 -40.73
N LEU A 4 -67.02 -1.63 -41.10
CA LEU A 4 -66.09 -2.26 -40.18
C LEU A 4 -65.11 -1.15 -39.70
N ALA A 5 -65.11 -0.77 -38.43
CA ALA A 5 -64.14 0.16 -37.83
C ALA A 5 -62.93 -0.63 -37.30
N LEU A 6 -61.76 -0.37 -37.89
CA LEU A 6 -60.49 -0.96 -37.50
C LEU A 6 -59.89 -0.08 -36.43
N ALA A 7 -59.84 -0.55 -35.17
CA ALA A 7 -59.17 0.13 -34.06
C ALA A 7 -57.67 -0.22 -34.07
N LEU A 8 -56.83 0.77 -34.35
CA LEU A 8 -55.37 0.65 -34.32
C LEU A 8 -54.86 0.95 -32.90
N SER A 9 -54.49 -0.12 -32.17
CA SER A 9 -53.87 0.03 -30.82
C SER A 9 -52.39 0.31 -30.97
N ILE A 10 -51.96 1.52 -30.61
CA ILE A 10 -50.54 1.91 -30.53
C ILE A 10 -50.02 1.51 -29.15
N ALA A 11 -49.18 0.47 -29.09
CA ALA A 11 -48.44 0.10 -27.90
C ALA A 11 -47.19 1.01 -27.74
N LEU A 12 -47.20 1.87 -26.75
CA LEU A 12 -46.08 2.74 -26.39
C LEU A 12 -45.06 1.89 -25.61
N LEU A 13 -43.94 1.52 -26.24
CA LEU A 13 -42.81 0.90 -25.57
C LEU A 13 -42.01 1.98 -24.79
N LEU A 14 -42.22 2.04 -23.49
CA LEU A 14 -41.39 2.82 -22.57
C LEU A 14 -40.05 2.07 -22.40
N ALA A 15 -39.04 2.43 -23.17
CA ALA A 15 -37.66 2.05 -22.91
C ALA A 15 -37.15 2.82 -21.72
N GLY A 16 -37.23 2.22 -20.50
CA GLY A 16 -36.62 2.73 -19.31
C GLY A 16 -35.12 2.60 -19.42
N CYS A 17 -34.39 3.70 -19.60
CA CYS A 17 -32.95 3.73 -19.36
C CYS A 17 -32.72 3.52 -17.85
N ALA A 18 -32.37 2.31 -17.44
CA ALA A 18 -31.79 2.09 -16.12
C ALA A 18 -30.40 2.75 -16.10
N ALA A 19 -30.31 3.93 -15.49
CA ALA A 19 -29.04 4.56 -15.23
C ALA A 19 -28.30 3.67 -14.19
N GLU A 20 -27.23 2.97 -14.62
CA GLU A 20 -26.33 2.29 -13.69
C GLU A 20 -25.72 3.35 -12.78
N THR A 21 -26.01 3.26 -11.47
CA THR A 21 -25.36 4.09 -10.48
C THR A 21 -23.87 3.73 -10.49
N PRO A 22 -22.94 4.71 -10.65
CA PRO A 22 -21.52 4.42 -10.62
C PRO A 22 -21.17 3.82 -9.25
N VAL A 23 -20.61 2.63 -9.25
CA VAL A 23 -20.07 1.99 -8.06
C VAL A 23 -18.84 2.80 -7.66
N VAL A 24 -18.97 3.63 -6.63
CA VAL A 24 -17.84 4.36 -6.04
C VAL A 24 -16.96 3.32 -5.35
N GLN A 25 -15.89 2.91 -6.02
CA GLN A 25 -14.91 2.00 -5.43
C GLN A 25 -14.20 2.71 -4.27
N ALA A 26 -14.18 2.07 -3.10
CA ALA A 26 -13.47 2.61 -1.93
C ALA A 26 -11.97 2.79 -2.28
N PRO A 27 -11.34 3.88 -1.79
CA PRO A 27 -9.91 4.10 -2.02
C PRO A 27 -9.08 2.89 -1.56
N THR A 28 -8.05 2.53 -2.33
CA THR A 28 -7.22 1.33 -2.10
C THR A 28 -6.53 1.32 -0.74
N MET A 29 -6.35 2.50 -0.12
CA MET A 29 -5.81 2.64 1.24
C MET A 29 -6.67 1.98 2.33
N TYR A 30 -7.95 1.70 2.05
CA TYR A 30 -8.88 1.01 2.95
C TYR A 30 -9.09 -0.46 2.58
N ALA A 31 -8.38 -0.98 1.58
CA ALA A 31 -8.45 -2.38 1.23
C ALA A 31 -7.95 -3.25 2.41
N ASP A 32 -8.71 -4.29 2.73
CA ASP A 32 -8.38 -5.21 3.83
C ASP A 32 -7.23 -6.13 3.41
N MET A 33 -6.09 -5.99 4.09
CA MET A 33 -4.90 -6.84 3.92
C MET A 33 -4.97 -8.12 4.77
N ALA A 34 -5.99 -8.28 5.64
CA ALA A 34 -6.17 -9.47 6.46
C ALA A 34 -6.96 -10.58 5.75
N VAL A 35 -6.96 -10.59 4.43
CA VAL A 35 -7.59 -11.62 3.59
C VAL A 35 -6.61 -12.26 2.64
N ALA A 36 -6.83 -13.53 2.31
CA ALA A 36 -5.95 -14.27 1.40
C ALA A 36 -5.96 -13.63 0.00
N GLY A 37 -4.77 -13.46 -0.58
CA GLY A 37 -4.62 -12.88 -1.91
C GLY A 37 -4.76 -11.36 -1.99
N ALA A 38 -4.92 -10.66 -0.85
CA ALA A 38 -4.89 -9.20 -0.83
C ALA A 38 -3.58 -8.66 -1.42
N LYS A 39 -3.69 -7.57 -2.19
CA LYS A 39 -2.54 -6.90 -2.80
C LYS A 39 -2.52 -5.44 -2.36
N LEU A 40 -1.40 -5.04 -1.77
CA LEU A 40 -1.16 -3.64 -1.41
C LEU A 40 -0.93 -2.82 -2.68
N ASP A 41 -1.61 -1.69 -2.79
CA ASP A 41 -1.32 -0.67 -3.80
C ASP A 41 -0.11 0.16 -3.36
N ALA A 42 1.07 -0.24 -3.82
CA ALA A 42 2.33 0.43 -3.48
C ALA A 42 2.39 1.87 -4.01
N ALA A 43 1.74 2.17 -5.15
CA ALA A 43 1.70 3.52 -5.69
C ALA A 43 0.83 4.44 -4.82
N ALA A 44 -0.34 3.97 -4.37
CA ALA A 44 -1.17 4.69 -3.42
C ALA A 44 -0.44 4.91 -2.09
N ALA A 45 0.31 3.91 -1.60
CA ALA A 45 1.12 4.03 -0.39
C ALA A 45 2.22 5.10 -0.55
N ALA A 46 2.97 5.08 -1.66
CA ALA A 46 3.99 6.08 -1.96
C ALA A 46 3.39 7.49 -2.06
N THR A 47 2.22 7.62 -2.67
CA THR A 47 1.48 8.88 -2.77
C THR A 47 1.10 9.41 -1.37
N MET A 48 0.56 8.57 -0.50
CA MET A 48 0.18 8.94 0.87
C MET A 48 1.40 9.40 1.69
N ILE A 49 2.50 8.64 1.65
CA ILE A 49 3.73 9.01 2.34
C ILE A 49 4.32 10.29 1.76
N SER A 50 4.33 10.45 0.44
CA SER A 50 4.81 11.66 -0.23
C SER A 50 4.00 12.90 0.18
N GLN A 51 2.68 12.80 0.22
CA GLN A 51 1.82 13.91 0.65
C GLN A 51 2.09 14.29 2.11
N TYR A 52 2.24 13.28 3.00
CA TYR A 52 2.59 13.55 4.39
C TYR A 52 3.96 14.23 4.51
N ARG A 53 4.95 13.81 3.75
CA ARG A 53 6.28 14.42 3.70
C ARG A 53 6.22 15.86 3.17
N GLN A 54 5.50 16.11 2.07
CA GLN A 54 5.31 17.46 1.50
C GLN A 54 4.64 18.41 2.49
N ASN A 55 3.63 17.97 3.23
CA ASN A 55 2.98 18.74 4.27
C ASN A 55 3.93 19.10 5.44
N ASN A 56 5.08 18.43 5.53
CA ASN A 56 6.16 18.71 6.48
C ASN A 56 7.41 19.31 5.82
N GLY A 57 7.30 19.88 4.59
CA GLY A 57 8.39 20.56 3.89
C GLY A 57 9.46 19.65 3.29
N LEU A 58 9.17 18.36 3.10
CA LEU A 58 10.11 17.36 2.57
C LEU A 58 9.73 16.91 1.16
N GLY A 59 10.72 16.36 0.42
CA GLY A 59 10.51 15.82 -0.92
C GLY A 59 9.65 14.54 -0.92
N MET A 60 9.10 14.24 -2.10
CA MET A 60 8.36 13.01 -2.40
C MET A 60 9.29 11.79 -2.36
N VAL A 61 8.67 10.61 -2.31
CA VAL A 61 9.35 9.32 -2.49
C VAL A 61 8.70 8.55 -3.64
N GLU A 62 9.50 7.78 -4.36
CA GLU A 62 9.08 6.95 -5.48
C GLU A 62 9.25 5.47 -5.14
N VAL A 63 8.33 4.63 -5.64
CA VAL A 63 8.45 3.19 -5.47
C VAL A 63 9.73 2.68 -6.12
N ASP A 64 10.49 1.90 -5.35
CA ASP A 64 11.71 1.26 -5.80
C ASP A 64 11.52 -0.26 -5.77
N PRO A 65 11.73 -0.97 -6.91
CA PRO A 65 11.47 -2.41 -7.00
C PRO A 65 12.32 -3.25 -6.03
N GLU A 66 13.58 -2.84 -5.78
CA GLU A 66 14.44 -3.59 -4.88
C GLU A 66 14.05 -3.37 -3.42
N LEU A 67 13.68 -2.14 -3.03
CA LEU A 67 13.13 -1.87 -1.71
C LEU A 67 11.79 -2.57 -1.50
N MET A 68 10.95 -2.69 -2.54
CA MET A 68 9.72 -3.49 -2.48
C MET A 68 10.03 -4.95 -2.15
N ARG A 69 10.96 -5.58 -2.88
CA ARG A 69 11.38 -6.96 -2.64
C ARG A 69 11.93 -7.16 -1.21
N LEU A 70 12.71 -6.21 -0.71
CA LEU A 70 13.23 -6.25 0.66
C LEU A 70 12.14 -6.08 1.71
N ALA A 71 11.16 -5.20 1.47
CA ALA A 71 10.01 -5.02 2.37
C ALA A 71 9.13 -6.27 2.41
N GLU A 72 8.84 -6.88 1.25
CA GLU A 72 8.09 -8.15 1.15
C GLU A 72 8.81 -9.27 1.91
N SER A 73 10.11 -9.43 1.68
CA SER A 73 10.91 -10.45 2.36
C SER A 73 10.91 -10.27 3.89
N GLN A 74 10.93 -9.05 4.38
CA GLN A 74 10.91 -8.75 5.81
C GLN A 74 9.54 -8.99 6.43
N SER A 75 8.46 -8.46 5.81
CA SER A 75 7.10 -8.64 6.29
C SER A 75 6.70 -10.13 6.30
N GLN A 76 7.09 -10.88 5.27
CA GLN A 76 6.84 -12.32 5.20
C GLN A 76 7.62 -13.08 6.28
N ALA A 77 8.87 -12.74 6.53
CA ALA A 77 9.65 -13.38 7.60
C ALA A 77 9.09 -13.12 9.00
N MET A 78 8.54 -11.92 9.24
CA MET A 78 7.82 -11.63 10.48
C MET A 78 6.52 -12.44 10.59
N ALA A 79 5.79 -12.58 9.49
CA ALA A 79 4.57 -13.38 9.40
C ALA A 79 4.86 -14.87 9.69
N ASP A 80 5.86 -15.45 9.02
CA ASP A 80 6.26 -16.86 9.16
C ASP A 80 6.70 -17.21 10.59
N LYS A 81 7.41 -16.28 11.25
CA LYS A 81 7.90 -16.46 12.63
C LYS A 81 6.93 -15.95 13.69
N ASN A 82 5.80 -15.36 13.28
CA ASN A 82 4.85 -14.69 14.18
C ASN A 82 5.55 -13.74 15.16
N LYS A 83 6.52 -12.96 14.66
CA LYS A 83 7.39 -12.10 15.45
C LYS A 83 7.53 -10.72 14.81
N LEU A 84 7.11 -9.68 15.54
CA LEU A 84 7.37 -8.29 15.15
C LEU A 84 8.80 -7.92 15.57
N ASP A 85 9.70 -7.82 14.60
CA ASP A 85 11.13 -7.61 14.86
C ASP A 85 11.81 -7.06 13.60
N HIS A 86 12.57 -5.97 13.73
CA HIS A 86 13.38 -5.40 12.65
C HIS A 86 14.44 -6.39 12.14
N ASP A 87 14.99 -7.20 13.02
CA ASP A 87 16.12 -8.09 12.73
C ASP A 87 15.72 -9.54 12.53
N VAL A 88 14.44 -9.82 12.26
CA VAL A 88 13.91 -11.19 12.13
C VAL A 88 14.70 -12.06 11.13
N ARG A 89 15.31 -11.47 10.14
CA ARG A 89 16.27 -12.08 9.19
C ARG A 89 17.69 -11.57 9.40
N ALA A 90 17.83 -10.23 9.39
CA ALA A 90 19.07 -9.50 9.62
C ALA A 90 18.73 -7.99 9.72
N PRO A 91 19.62 -7.17 10.33
CA PRO A 91 19.50 -5.71 10.34
C PRO A 91 19.32 -5.15 8.91
N LEU A 92 18.57 -4.03 8.80
CA LEU A 92 18.28 -3.40 7.51
C LEU A 92 19.55 -3.16 6.67
N ALA A 93 20.61 -2.60 7.29
CA ALA A 93 21.85 -2.32 6.59
C ALA A 93 22.47 -3.58 5.95
N LYS A 94 22.42 -4.73 6.65
CA LYS A 94 22.90 -6.01 6.11
C LYS A 94 22.00 -6.52 4.97
N ARG A 95 20.68 -6.33 5.08
CA ARG A 95 19.74 -6.73 4.01
C ARG A 95 19.95 -5.91 2.73
N LEU A 96 20.15 -4.59 2.86
CA LEU A 96 20.48 -3.69 1.76
C LEU A 96 21.83 -4.08 1.10
N ASN A 97 22.88 -4.29 1.89
CA ASN A 97 24.19 -4.69 1.38
C ASN A 97 24.14 -6.03 0.62
N ASN A 98 23.46 -7.04 1.19
CA ASN A 98 23.29 -8.35 0.54
C ASN A 98 22.51 -8.27 -0.79
N ALA A 99 21.66 -7.27 -0.95
CA ALA A 99 20.92 -6.98 -2.18
C ALA A 99 21.73 -6.13 -3.17
N GLY A 100 22.94 -5.69 -2.81
CA GLY A 100 23.72 -4.76 -3.62
C GLY A 100 23.09 -3.36 -3.71
N TYR A 101 22.24 -3.00 -2.76
CA TYR A 101 21.58 -1.71 -2.68
C TYR A 101 22.41 -0.76 -1.81
N ASP A 102 23.27 0.02 -2.46
CA ASP A 102 24.05 1.05 -1.76
C ASP A 102 23.17 2.26 -1.46
N ALA A 103 23.00 2.59 -0.18
CA ALA A 103 22.19 3.71 0.26
C ALA A 103 22.99 4.66 1.14
N THR A 104 22.89 5.97 0.87
CA THR A 104 23.46 7.02 1.72
C THR A 104 22.70 7.22 3.01
N VAL A 105 21.40 6.94 2.97
CA VAL A 105 20.49 6.94 4.13
C VAL A 105 19.40 5.89 3.92
N SER A 106 19.06 5.16 4.97
CA SER A 106 17.92 4.23 4.97
C SER A 106 17.29 4.15 6.36
N VAL A 107 15.97 3.96 6.40
CA VAL A 107 15.18 3.76 7.62
C VAL A 107 14.07 2.74 7.36
N GLU A 108 13.59 2.13 8.44
CA GLU A 108 12.54 1.11 8.36
C GLU A 108 11.47 1.35 9.44
N ASN A 109 10.21 1.17 9.05
CA ASN A 109 9.10 0.99 9.97
C ASN A 109 8.57 -0.44 9.81
N VAL A 110 8.39 -1.14 10.92
CA VAL A 110 7.67 -2.41 10.97
C VAL A 110 6.50 -2.31 11.94
N SER A 111 5.40 -2.97 11.62
CA SER A 111 4.23 -3.06 12.50
C SER A 111 3.44 -4.33 12.24
N ALA A 112 2.49 -4.63 13.13
CA ALA A 112 1.60 -5.77 12.99
C ALA A 112 0.23 -5.47 13.60
N GLY A 113 -0.83 -6.09 13.04
CA GLY A 113 -2.19 -5.97 13.54
C GLY A 113 -3.03 -4.87 12.89
N TYR A 114 -2.47 -4.06 12.02
CA TYR A 114 -3.22 -3.15 11.16
C TYR A 114 -3.73 -3.91 9.94
N HIS A 115 -5.01 -3.75 9.61
CA HIS A 115 -5.62 -4.47 8.49
C HIS A 115 -5.62 -3.67 7.20
N THR A 116 -5.47 -2.35 7.27
CA THR A 116 -5.45 -1.46 6.11
C THR A 116 -4.20 -0.59 6.08
N LEU A 117 -3.85 -0.07 4.90
CA LEU A 117 -2.78 0.91 4.77
C LEU A 117 -3.06 2.17 5.59
N ALA A 118 -4.32 2.63 5.63
CA ALA A 118 -4.71 3.81 6.40
C ALA A 118 -4.47 3.63 7.91
N GLU A 119 -4.73 2.43 8.45
CA GLU A 119 -4.44 2.10 9.85
C GLU A 119 -2.93 2.06 10.12
N ALA A 120 -2.16 1.37 9.27
CA ALA A 120 -0.70 1.29 9.39
C ALA A 120 -0.06 2.68 9.35
N PHE A 121 -0.46 3.52 8.38
CA PHE A 121 -0.02 4.91 8.28
C PHE A 121 -0.34 5.70 9.55
N SER A 122 -1.58 5.62 10.05
CA SER A 122 -2.00 6.33 11.26
C SER A 122 -1.17 5.90 12.48
N GLY A 123 -0.96 4.59 12.66
CA GLY A 123 -0.13 4.07 13.73
C GLY A 123 1.33 4.55 13.64
N TRP A 124 1.90 4.61 12.44
CA TRP A 124 3.25 5.14 12.25
C TRP A 124 3.33 6.65 12.45
N ARG A 125 2.32 7.41 12.00
CA ARG A 125 2.24 8.87 12.21
C ARG A 125 2.18 9.24 13.70
N ASP A 126 1.42 8.48 14.46
CA ASP A 126 1.16 8.77 15.89
C ASP A 126 2.27 8.25 16.80
N SER A 127 3.15 7.37 16.32
CA SER A 127 4.34 6.87 17.01
C SER A 127 5.56 7.74 16.72
N PRO A 128 6.17 8.43 17.72
CA PRO A 128 7.30 9.33 17.48
C PRO A 128 8.47 8.71 16.71
N PRO A 129 8.97 7.50 17.03
CA PRO A 129 10.07 6.90 16.26
C PRO A 129 9.69 6.56 14.83
N HIS A 130 8.50 6.01 14.59
CA HIS A 130 8.04 5.69 13.23
C HIS A 130 7.79 6.96 12.40
N ARG A 131 7.24 8.00 13.02
CA ARG A 131 7.06 9.31 12.39
C ARG A 131 8.40 9.91 11.97
N ALA A 132 9.43 9.84 12.83
CA ALA A 132 10.75 10.33 12.51
C ALA A 132 11.34 9.63 11.27
N ASN A 133 11.10 8.32 11.13
CA ASN A 133 11.48 7.59 9.91
C ASN A 133 10.71 8.06 8.68
N MET A 134 9.38 8.24 8.75
CA MET A 134 8.61 8.77 7.62
C MET A 134 9.07 10.16 7.18
N LEU A 135 9.53 10.97 8.13
CA LEU A 135 10.03 12.34 7.90
C LEU A 135 11.56 12.40 7.77
N LYS A 136 12.23 11.26 7.56
CA LYS A 136 13.68 11.26 7.35
C LYS A 136 14.07 12.10 6.16
N THR A 137 14.98 13.05 6.36
CA THR A 137 15.53 13.88 5.28
C THR A 137 16.42 13.06 4.36
N GLY A 138 16.51 13.46 3.10
CA GLY A 138 17.39 12.86 2.11
C GLY A 138 16.85 11.60 1.43
N VAL A 139 15.84 10.91 1.98
CA VAL A 139 15.26 9.73 1.31
C VAL A 139 14.40 10.14 0.12
N THR A 140 14.49 9.34 -0.97
CA THR A 140 13.81 9.58 -2.24
C THR A 140 13.08 8.33 -2.76
N LYS A 141 13.33 7.16 -2.17
CA LYS A 141 12.76 5.87 -2.60
C LYS A 141 12.03 5.19 -1.46
N ILE A 142 11.01 4.40 -1.82
CA ILE A 142 10.17 3.64 -0.88
C ILE A 142 9.96 2.21 -1.38
N GLY A 143 10.04 1.25 -0.44
CA GLY A 143 9.45 -0.07 -0.57
C GLY A 143 8.48 -0.29 0.59
N ILE A 144 7.31 -0.85 0.32
CA ILE A 144 6.30 -1.11 1.35
C ILE A 144 5.57 -2.42 1.06
N ALA A 145 5.35 -3.23 2.08
CA ALA A 145 4.66 -4.51 1.95
C ALA A 145 3.81 -4.84 3.17
N ALA A 146 2.77 -5.63 2.94
CA ALA A 146 1.92 -6.23 3.94
C ALA A 146 1.84 -7.74 3.69
N SER A 147 2.13 -8.57 4.70
CA SER A 147 2.04 -10.03 4.62
C SER A 147 0.93 -10.56 5.52
N TYR A 148 -0.01 -11.31 4.92
CA TYR A 148 -1.11 -11.94 5.63
C TYR A 148 -0.65 -13.22 6.32
N ALA A 149 -1.01 -13.37 7.61
CA ALA A 149 -0.66 -14.51 8.45
C ALA A 149 -1.87 -14.97 9.28
N PRO A 150 -2.79 -15.77 8.69
CA PRO A 150 -4.11 -16.09 9.26
C PRO A 150 -4.03 -16.79 10.64
N ASN A 151 -2.96 -17.51 10.91
CA ASN A 151 -2.78 -18.30 12.13
C ASN A 151 -2.08 -17.51 13.25
N THR A 152 -1.86 -16.19 13.07
CA THR A 152 -1.28 -15.31 14.09
C THR A 152 -2.35 -14.42 14.71
N LYS A 153 -2.08 -13.87 15.91
CA LYS A 153 -2.98 -12.89 16.53
C LYS A 153 -3.05 -11.57 15.74
N TYR A 154 -1.99 -11.25 15.01
CA TYR A 154 -1.86 -9.97 14.31
C TYR A 154 -2.52 -9.97 12.93
N LYS A 155 -2.65 -11.11 12.27
CA LYS A 155 -3.19 -11.32 10.92
C LYS A 155 -2.38 -10.66 9.80
N VAL A 156 -1.79 -9.48 10.01
CA VAL A 156 -1.02 -8.74 9.00
C VAL A 156 0.25 -8.19 9.63
N PHE A 157 1.36 -8.35 8.90
CA PHE A 157 2.67 -7.77 9.25
C PHE A 157 3.09 -6.80 8.15
N TRP A 158 3.54 -5.62 8.56
CA TRP A 158 3.89 -4.52 7.68
C TRP A 158 5.37 -4.19 7.74
N THR A 159 5.94 -3.87 6.61
CA THR A 159 7.28 -3.29 6.50
C THR A 159 7.26 -2.13 5.51
N MET A 160 7.81 -0.98 5.90
CA MET A 160 8.11 0.14 5.02
C MET A 160 9.58 0.47 5.14
N ILE A 161 10.29 0.54 4.01
CA ILE A 161 11.69 0.96 3.91
C ILE A 161 11.72 2.26 3.12
N LEU A 162 12.38 3.29 3.65
CA LEU A 162 12.71 4.51 2.92
C LEU A 162 14.21 4.60 2.77
N ALA A 163 14.69 4.97 1.58
CA ALA A 163 16.12 5.09 1.31
C ALA A 163 16.44 6.18 0.28
N ALA A 164 17.72 6.60 0.28
CA ALA A 164 18.33 7.33 -0.85
C ALA A 164 19.43 6.45 -1.43
N PRO A 165 19.31 5.98 -2.69
CA PRO A 165 20.39 5.25 -3.33
C PRO A 165 21.64 6.15 -3.48
N ASP A 166 22.83 5.56 -3.30
CA ASP A 166 24.09 6.22 -3.57
C ASP A 166 24.36 6.25 -5.07
N GLY A 167 23.93 7.22 -5.82
CA GLY A 167 23.96 7.33 -7.29
C GLY A 167 25.24 6.88 -8.04
N LYS A 168 26.15 6.16 -7.38
CA LYS A 168 27.43 5.70 -7.93
C LYS A 168 27.37 4.42 -8.74
N LYS A 169 26.22 3.70 -8.79
CA LYS A 169 26.05 2.47 -9.58
C LYS A 169 24.94 2.59 -10.63
N ALA A 170 25.01 3.62 -11.48
CA ALA A 170 24.29 3.66 -12.75
C ALA A 170 25.34 3.77 -13.87
N SER A 171 26.17 2.73 -14.01
CA SER A 171 27.07 2.60 -15.17
C SER A 171 27.27 1.12 -15.48
#